data_740f1934aff0a235fa15f64356a280b5
#
_entry.id   740f1934aff0a235fa15f64356a280b5
#
_cell.length_a   1.000
_cell.length_b   1.000
_cell.length_c   1.000
_cell.angle_alpha   90.00
_cell.angle_beta   90.00
_cell.angle_gamma   90.00
#
_symmetry.space_group_name_H-M   'P 1'
#
loop_
_entity.id
_entity.type
_entity.pdbx_description
1 polymer ?
#
loop_
_entity_poly.entity_id
_entity_poly.type
_entity_poly.pdbx_seq_one_letter_code
_entity_poly.pdbx_strand_id
1 'polypeptide(L)'
;EFIQRTNNYFQDEFEGFNFEVGDKKFRYKVSNPTEMADRQSDVSKFISKFMDKDGKVTDLNGYHKAIYAARNADRLAQHFYEQGKADATREIVSQSKNINSEPRSSETGETLPNGWKVRAITGADSTKLKIKKRT
;
A
#
# COMPACT_ATOMS: atom_id res chain seq x y z
N GLU A 1 13.67 -28.30 23.70
CA GLU A 1 12.95 -27.30 24.47
C GLU A 1 12.53 -26.10 23.63
N PHE A 2 13.45 -25.50 22.87
CA PHE A 2 13.13 -24.34 22.02
C PHE A 2 12.06 -24.65 20.97
N ILE A 3 12.15 -25.79 20.29
CA ILE A 3 11.19 -26.19 19.29
C ILE A 3 9.80 -26.34 19.91
N GLN A 4 9.72 -26.94 21.08
CA GLN A 4 8.45 -27.15 21.74
C GLN A 4 7.81 -25.82 22.17
N ARG A 5 8.64 -24.92 22.68
CA ARG A 5 8.16 -23.58 23.06
C ARG A 5 7.71 -22.78 21.85
N THR A 6 8.40 -22.90 20.72
CA THR A 6 8.01 -22.26 19.47
C THR A 6 6.68 -22.79 18.99
N ASN A 7 6.50 -24.09 19.00
CA ASN A 7 5.24 -24.69 18.55
C ASN A 7 4.07 -24.22 19.43
N ASN A 8 4.26 -24.24 20.74
CA ASN A 8 3.22 -23.79 21.65
C ASN A 8 2.87 -22.30 21.41
N TYR A 9 3.89 -21.47 21.20
CA TYR A 9 3.67 -20.05 20.95
C TYR A 9 2.79 -19.82 19.73
N PHE A 10 3.04 -20.56 18.65
CA PHE A 10 2.27 -20.35 17.42
C PHE A 10 0.90 -21.07 17.43
N GLN A 11 0.70 -22.05 18.30
CA GLN A 11 -0.56 -22.77 18.36
C GLN A 11 -1.57 -22.17 19.33
N ASP A 12 -1.11 -21.72 20.48
CA ASP A 12 -2.03 -21.39 21.57
C ASP A 12 -2.52 -19.95 21.56
N GLU A 13 -1.65 -19.01 21.38
CA GLU A 13 -2.01 -17.60 21.56
C GLU A 13 -1.64 -16.70 20.41
N PHE A 14 -1.18 -17.29 19.32
CA PHE A 14 -0.68 -16.45 18.25
C PHE A 14 -1.81 -15.91 17.37
N GLU A 15 -2.05 -14.62 17.48
CA GLU A 15 -3.04 -13.94 16.66
C GLU A 15 -2.43 -13.15 15.51
N GLY A 16 -1.14 -13.13 15.39
CA GLY A 16 -0.41 -12.36 14.40
C GLY A 16 0.70 -11.51 15.02
N PHE A 17 1.50 -10.91 14.19
CA PHE A 17 2.56 -10.03 14.65
C PHE A 17 2.03 -8.60 14.77
N ASN A 18 2.31 -7.97 15.91
CA ASN A 18 1.89 -6.60 16.14
C ASN A 18 3.00 -5.64 15.79
N PHE A 19 2.67 -4.57 15.10
CA PHE A 19 3.60 -3.51 14.77
C PHE A 19 3.06 -2.19 15.32
N GLU A 20 3.92 -1.40 15.92
CA GLU A 20 3.54 -0.09 16.42
C GLU A 20 3.97 0.97 15.41
N VAL A 21 3.02 1.76 14.96
CA VAL A 21 3.26 2.80 13.98
C VAL A 21 2.65 4.08 14.52
N GLY A 22 3.46 4.87 15.20
CA GLY A 22 2.99 6.07 15.88
C GLY A 22 1.97 5.72 16.94
N ASP A 23 0.77 6.27 16.82
CA ASP A 23 -0.30 5.99 17.76
C ASP A 23 -1.11 4.76 17.39
N LYS A 24 -0.79 4.11 16.28
CA LYS A 24 -1.57 2.98 15.78
C LYS A 24 -0.85 1.67 16.02
N LYS A 25 -1.64 0.63 16.20
CA LYS A 25 -1.12 -0.73 16.30
C LYS A 25 -1.72 -1.54 15.18
N PHE A 26 -0.85 -2.13 14.38
CA PHE A 26 -1.28 -2.99 13.29
C PHE A 26 -0.94 -4.43 13.63
N ARG A 27 -1.87 -5.33 13.31
CA ARG A 27 -1.63 -6.74 13.49
C ARG A 27 -1.55 -7.40 12.12
N TYR A 28 -0.41 -8.02 11.86
CA TYR A 28 -0.20 -8.77 10.64
C TYR A 28 -0.54 -10.24 10.89
N LYS A 29 -1.60 -10.71 10.27
CA LYS A 29 -2.01 -12.09 10.42
C LYS A 29 -1.19 -12.98 9.53
N VAL A 30 -0.75 -14.11 10.06
CA VAL A 30 -0.02 -15.10 9.31
C VAL A 30 -0.99 -16.20 8.87
N SER A 31 -0.94 -16.55 7.60
CA SER A 31 -1.89 -17.48 7.05
C SER A 31 -1.72 -18.91 7.57
N ASN A 32 -0.53 -19.27 7.90
CA ASN A 32 -0.25 -20.64 8.36
C ASN A 32 0.75 -20.63 9.52
N PRO A 33 0.26 -20.45 10.76
CA PRO A 33 1.14 -20.41 11.92
C PRO A 33 1.94 -21.69 12.15
N THR A 34 1.38 -22.84 11.82
CA THR A 34 2.06 -24.13 11.99
C THR A 34 3.30 -24.22 11.10
N GLU A 35 3.15 -23.84 9.85
CA GLU A 35 4.30 -23.82 8.93
C GLU A 35 5.34 -22.78 9.38
N MET A 36 4.89 -21.67 9.93
CA MET A 36 5.77 -20.65 10.47
C MET A 36 6.56 -21.22 11.66
N ALA A 37 5.91 -21.97 12.54
CA ALA A 37 6.57 -22.61 13.68
C ALA A 37 7.68 -23.54 13.21
N ASP A 38 7.40 -24.35 12.20
CA ASP A 38 8.40 -25.29 11.67
C ASP A 38 9.60 -24.55 11.07
N ARG A 39 9.35 -23.48 10.36
CA ARG A 39 10.41 -22.71 9.74
C ARG A 39 11.24 -21.92 10.74
N GLN A 40 10.63 -21.49 11.83
CA GLN A 40 11.29 -20.64 12.79
C GLN A 40 11.81 -21.38 14.03
N SER A 41 11.50 -22.66 14.16
CA SER A 41 11.98 -23.44 15.30
C SER A 41 13.47 -23.79 15.23
N ASP A 42 14.11 -23.57 14.08
CA ASP A 42 15.51 -23.89 13.90
C ASP A 42 16.25 -22.64 13.40
N VAL A 43 17.01 -22.05 14.29
CA VAL A 43 17.78 -20.86 13.98
C VAL A 43 18.82 -21.11 12.89
N SER A 44 19.32 -22.32 12.81
CA SER A 44 20.31 -22.67 11.80
C SER A 44 19.76 -22.56 10.38
N LYS A 45 18.50 -22.90 10.22
CA LYS A 45 17.84 -22.78 8.90
C LYS A 45 17.75 -21.34 8.44
N PHE A 46 17.57 -20.41 9.38
CA PHE A 46 17.54 -19.00 9.03
C PHE A 46 18.89 -18.53 8.54
N ILE A 47 19.94 -18.89 9.26
CA ILE A 47 21.29 -18.44 8.92
C ILE A 47 21.78 -19.12 7.63
N SER A 48 21.49 -20.40 7.47
CA SER A 48 21.94 -21.13 6.29
C SER A 48 21.40 -20.59 4.99
N LYS A 49 20.31 -19.85 5.03
CA LYS A 49 19.77 -19.21 3.85
C LYS A 49 20.75 -18.20 3.23
N PHE A 50 21.65 -17.63 4.01
CA PHE A 50 22.59 -16.61 3.55
C PHE A 50 24.01 -17.17 3.38
N MET A 51 24.17 -18.47 3.59
CA MET A 51 25.49 -19.11 3.57
C MET A 51 25.62 -20.07 2.41
N ASP A 52 26.85 -20.31 2.02
CA ASP A 52 27.14 -21.37 1.05
C ASP A 52 27.39 -22.69 1.75
N LYS A 53 27.76 -23.71 0.98
CA LYS A 53 28.00 -25.04 1.51
C LYS A 53 29.23 -25.11 2.44
N ASP A 54 30.10 -24.13 2.32
CA ASP A 54 31.31 -24.08 3.12
C ASP A 54 31.11 -23.25 4.40
N GLY A 55 29.91 -22.80 4.64
CA GLY A 55 29.60 -22.05 5.84
C GLY A 55 29.97 -20.57 5.79
N LYS A 56 30.22 -20.05 4.60
CA LYS A 56 30.53 -18.63 4.47
C LYS A 56 29.31 -17.87 4.06
N VAL A 57 29.15 -16.69 4.62
CA VAL A 57 28.04 -15.82 4.25
C VAL A 57 28.31 -15.24 2.87
N THR A 58 27.53 -15.64 1.89
CA THR A 58 27.66 -15.19 0.52
C THR A 58 26.68 -14.08 0.19
N ASP A 59 25.51 -14.11 0.79
CA ASP A 59 24.50 -13.05 0.60
C ASP A 59 24.60 -12.06 1.76
N LEU A 60 25.60 -11.19 1.70
CA LEU A 60 25.81 -10.18 2.74
C LEU A 60 24.65 -9.19 2.82
N ASN A 61 24.12 -8.80 1.69
CA ASN A 61 23.01 -7.85 1.65
C ASN A 61 21.76 -8.44 2.32
N GLY A 62 21.39 -9.66 1.94
CA GLY A 62 20.24 -10.34 2.54
C GLY A 62 20.41 -10.54 4.03
N TYR A 63 21.61 -10.95 4.46
CA TYR A 63 21.91 -11.17 5.87
C TYR A 63 21.75 -9.90 6.69
N HIS A 64 22.42 -8.83 6.28
CA HIS A 64 22.35 -7.58 7.01
C HIS A 64 20.96 -6.94 6.97
N LYS A 65 20.27 -7.05 5.84
CA LYS A 65 18.89 -6.58 5.72
C LYS A 65 17.96 -7.33 6.67
N ALA A 66 18.11 -8.65 6.75
CA ALA A 66 17.28 -9.46 7.64
C ALA A 66 17.52 -9.11 9.12
N ILE A 67 18.77 -8.94 9.51
CA ILE A 67 19.10 -8.55 10.88
C ILE A 67 18.56 -7.16 11.19
N TYR A 68 18.74 -6.22 10.28
CA TYR A 68 18.24 -4.87 10.47
C TYR A 68 16.72 -4.87 10.62
N ALA A 69 16.04 -5.62 9.76
CA ALA A 69 14.59 -5.73 9.81
C ALA A 69 14.13 -6.33 11.14
N ALA A 70 14.81 -7.37 11.62
CA ALA A 70 14.45 -7.99 12.89
C ALA A 70 14.62 -7.04 14.07
N ARG A 71 15.65 -6.21 14.04
CA ARG A 71 15.94 -5.31 15.13
C ARG A 71 15.14 -4.00 15.08
N ASN A 72 14.62 -3.67 13.92
CA ASN A 72 13.93 -2.40 13.68
C ASN A 72 12.58 -2.59 12.99
N ALA A 73 11.89 -3.66 13.33
CA ALA A 73 10.64 -4.01 12.66
C ALA A 73 9.60 -2.89 12.72
N ASP A 74 9.39 -2.31 13.89
CA ASP A 74 8.40 -1.24 14.05
C ASP A 74 8.81 0.03 13.31
N ARG A 75 10.09 0.33 13.31
CA ARG A 75 10.60 1.50 12.60
C ARG A 75 10.42 1.36 11.09
N LEU A 76 10.67 0.16 10.57
CA LEU A 76 10.43 -0.12 9.15
C LEU A 76 8.95 -0.04 8.82
N ALA A 77 8.10 -0.58 9.68
CA ALA A 77 6.66 -0.52 9.48
C ALA A 77 6.18 0.93 9.44
N GLN A 78 6.68 1.76 10.35
CA GLN A 78 6.35 3.18 10.37
C GLN A 78 6.81 3.89 9.10
N HIS A 79 8.04 3.63 8.66
CA HIS A 79 8.58 4.23 7.46
C HIS A 79 7.74 3.90 6.23
N PHE A 80 7.39 2.63 6.03
CA PHE A 80 6.58 2.23 4.88
C PHE A 80 5.14 2.74 4.96
N TYR A 81 4.60 2.85 6.16
CA TYR A 81 3.28 3.44 6.34
C TYR A 81 3.27 4.92 5.93
N GLU A 82 4.27 5.67 6.36
CA GLU A 82 4.39 7.08 6.01
C GLU A 82 4.66 7.26 4.53
N GLN A 83 5.48 6.41 3.94
CA GLN A 83 5.75 6.43 2.51
C GLN A 83 4.47 6.14 1.71
N GLY A 84 3.71 5.14 2.12
CA GLY A 84 2.45 4.81 1.46
C GLY A 84 1.43 5.93 1.56
N LYS A 85 1.38 6.62 2.71
CA LYS A 85 0.52 7.77 2.89
C LYS A 85 0.92 8.92 1.98
N ALA A 86 2.20 9.19 1.89
CA ALA A 86 2.71 10.25 1.02
C ALA A 86 2.44 9.94 -0.45
N ASP A 87 2.64 8.71 -0.85
CA ASP A 87 2.42 8.29 -2.22
C ASP A 87 0.93 8.36 -2.58
N ALA A 88 0.06 7.92 -1.69
CA ALA A 88 -1.38 8.01 -1.90
C ALA A 88 -1.84 9.46 -2.01
N THR A 89 -1.33 10.34 -1.18
CA THR A 89 -1.65 11.76 -1.25
C THR A 89 -1.18 12.36 -2.57
N ARG A 90 0.02 12.00 -3.00
CA ARG A 90 0.56 12.49 -4.26
C ARG A 90 -0.28 12.02 -5.44
N GLU A 91 -0.75 10.80 -5.39
CA GLU A 91 -1.60 10.26 -6.44
C GLU A 91 -2.93 10.99 -6.50
N ILE A 92 -3.56 11.23 -5.37
CA ILE A 92 -4.83 11.97 -5.31
C ILE A 92 -4.65 13.38 -5.88
N VAL A 93 -3.59 14.06 -5.51
CA VAL A 93 -3.32 15.41 -6.01
C VAL A 93 -3.09 15.38 -7.51
N SER A 94 -2.37 14.40 -8.01
CA SER A 94 -2.13 14.27 -9.44
C SER A 94 -3.42 14.02 -10.20
N GLN A 95 -4.28 13.16 -9.69
CA GLN A 95 -5.56 12.92 -10.31
C GLN A 95 -6.44 14.17 -10.31
N SER A 96 -6.45 14.91 -9.24
CA SER A 96 -7.20 16.14 -9.18
C SER A 96 -6.70 17.15 -10.19
N LYS A 97 -5.40 17.26 -10.35
CA LYS A 97 -4.87 18.19 -11.35
C LYS A 97 -5.23 17.76 -12.76
N ASN A 98 -5.20 16.48 -13.03
CA ASN A 98 -5.55 15.99 -14.35
C ASN A 98 -7.01 16.26 -14.65
N ILE A 99 -7.89 16.10 -13.71
CA ILE A 99 -9.29 16.38 -13.92
C ILE A 99 -9.47 17.86 -14.19
N ASN A 100 -8.79 18.71 -13.47
CA ASN A 100 -8.94 20.14 -13.67
C ASN A 100 -8.37 20.60 -14.99
N SER A 101 -7.42 19.91 -15.52
CA SER A 101 -6.85 20.36 -16.76
C SER A 101 -7.64 19.88 -17.96
N GLU A 102 -8.55 18.98 -17.79
CA GLU A 102 -9.33 18.60 -18.90
C GLU A 102 -10.31 19.65 -19.26
N PRO A 103 -10.43 19.98 -20.50
CA PRO A 103 -11.34 21.02 -20.91
C PRO A 103 -12.71 20.53 -20.77
N ARG A 104 -13.35 20.98 -19.83
CA ARG A 104 -14.63 20.59 -19.68
C ARG A 104 -15.47 20.95 -20.72
N SER A 105 -15.09 21.81 -21.44
CA SER A 105 -15.92 22.26 -22.49
C SER A 105 -16.32 21.17 -23.35
N SER A 106 -15.52 20.28 -23.44
CA SER A 106 -15.78 19.39 -24.44
C SER A 106 -17.00 18.63 -24.16
N GLU A 107 -17.23 18.43 -23.03
CA GLU A 107 -18.26 17.64 -22.88
C GLU A 107 -19.36 18.24 -22.51
N THR A 108 -19.33 19.27 -22.40
CA THR A 108 -20.37 19.90 -21.99
C THR A 108 -21.59 19.78 -22.55
N GLY A 109 -21.84 19.22 -23.38
CA GLY A 109 -23.09 19.27 -23.95
C GLY A 109 -23.98 18.23 -23.41
N GLU A 110 -24.77 18.52 -22.51
CA GLU A 110 -25.75 17.63 -22.13
C GLU A 110 -26.89 17.73 -23.07
N THR A 111 -27.44 16.64 -23.56
CA THR A 111 -28.56 16.66 -24.47
C THR A 111 -29.82 16.51 -23.68
N LEU A 112 -30.65 17.45 -23.77
CA LEU A 112 -31.94 17.40 -23.12
C LEU A 112 -32.84 16.40 -23.82
N PRO A 113 -33.88 15.97 -23.18
CA PRO A 113 -34.80 15.01 -23.76
C PRO A 113 -35.40 15.45 -25.07
N ASN A 114 -35.49 16.72 -25.27
CA ASN A 114 -36.05 17.23 -26.54
C ASN A 114 -34.98 17.29 -27.60
N GLY A 115 -33.81 16.79 -27.37
CA GLY A 115 -32.76 16.83 -28.40
C GLY A 115 -31.86 18.03 -28.34
N TRP A 116 -32.12 18.94 -27.46
CA TRP A 116 -31.29 20.14 -27.42
C TRP A 116 -30.05 19.87 -26.60
N LYS A 117 -28.99 20.50 -27.00
CA LYS A 117 -27.74 20.39 -26.27
C LYS A 117 -27.55 21.61 -25.46
N VAL A 118 -27.22 21.41 -24.21
CA VAL A 118 -26.96 22.51 -23.33
C VAL A 118 -25.50 22.51 -23.00
N ARG A 119 -24.87 23.64 -23.15
CA ARG A 119 -23.52 23.76 -22.85
C ARG A 119 -23.30 24.72 -21.80
N ALA A 120 -22.48 24.44 -20.87
CA ALA A 120 -22.16 25.41 -19.85
C ALA A 120 -21.19 26.34 -20.43
N ILE A 121 -21.56 27.52 -20.63
CA ILE A 121 -20.67 28.47 -21.17
C ILE A 121 -20.14 29.25 -20.08
N THR A 122 -18.96 29.16 -19.91
CA THR A 122 -18.44 29.91 -18.93
C THR A 122 -18.28 31.23 -19.37
N GLY A 123 -18.36 31.95 -18.67
CA GLY A 123 -18.13 33.21 -19.05
C GLY A 123 -19.22 33.81 -19.53
N ALA A 124 -18.98 34.70 -20.11
CA ALA A 124 -19.82 35.58 -20.39
C ALA A 124 -20.88 35.36 -21.21
N ASP A 125 -20.87 34.62 -21.97
CA ASP A 125 -21.83 34.65 -22.93
C ASP A 125 -22.89 33.78 -22.71
N SER A 126 -23.34 33.78 -21.59
CA SER A 126 -24.49 33.04 -21.36
C SER A 126 -25.60 33.39 -22.23
N THR A 127 -25.60 34.56 -22.69
CA THR A 127 -26.72 34.92 -23.50
C THR A 127 -26.73 34.14 -24.74
N LYS A 128 -25.68 33.77 -25.19
CA LYS A 128 -25.73 33.18 -26.43
C LYS A 128 -26.24 31.87 -26.31
N LEU A 129 -26.17 31.42 -25.20
CA LEU A 129 -26.55 30.26 -25.07
C LEU A 129 -27.82 29.96 -25.56
N LYS A 130 -28.73 30.60 -25.15
CA LYS A 130 -29.94 30.24 -25.51
C LYS A 130 -30.24 30.32 -26.82
N ILE A 131 -29.71 31.03 -27.34
CA ILE A 131 -30.07 31.29 -28.55
C ILE A 131 -30.02 30.31 -29.45
N LYS A 132 -29.46 29.62 -29.22
CA LYS A 132 -29.30 28.89 -30.15
C LYS A 132 -30.23 28.02 -30.39
N LYS A 133 -30.92 28.22 -30.73
CA LYS A 133 -31.78 27.55 -31.11
C LYS A 133 -31.42 26.91 -32.10
N ARG A 134 -30.84 26.64 -32.47
CA ARG A 134 -30.43 26.13 -33.37
C ARG A 134 -31.24 25.61 -34.10
N THR A 135 -31.74 25.64 -34.25
CA THR A 135 -32.66 25.21 -34.96
C THR A 135 -32.26 24.45 -35.78
#